data_e1c680e7e8daa05edf1d0ea4f7e817aa
#
_entry.id   e1c680e7e8daa05edf1d0ea4f7e817aa
#
_cell.length_a   1.000
_cell.length_b   1.000
_cell.length_c   1.000
_cell.angle_alpha   90.00
_cell.angle_beta   90.00
_cell.angle_gamma   90.00
#
_symmetry.space_group_name_H-M   'P 1'
#
loop_
_entity.id
_entity.type
_entity.pdbx_description
1 polymer ?
#
loop_
_entity_poly.entity_id
_entity_poly.type
_entity_poly.pdbx_seq_one_letter_code
_entity_poly.pdbx_strand_id
1 'polypeptide(L)'
;MLRRDEPQAVITNCEPAVSIALGEPASGVDGFRRTHQQALRAQSVALAAGPHHVSVTYFVDVAPVAMMCADIESAREWVRETLGALAIDSERNTRLRETVRVFLQTGGSYTSTADQLFLHRNTAQYRVQKAEELRGRPLREGRLDVELALLACHWLGGVVLQHGSTNIAGP
;
A
#
# COMPACT_ATOMS: atom_id res chain seq x y z
N MET A 1 27.41 6.94 1.06
CA MET A 1 25.95 7.04 0.79
C MET A 1 25.65 6.00 -0.28
N LEU A 2 25.19 4.82 0.12
CA LEU A 2 24.77 3.74 -0.79
C LEU A 2 23.59 4.27 -1.63
N ARG A 3 23.74 4.28 -2.95
CA ARG A 3 22.66 4.69 -3.86
C ARG A 3 21.55 3.64 -3.83
N ARG A 4 20.30 4.06 -3.98
CA ARG A 4 19.12 3.17 -4.11
C ARG A 4 19.28 2.12 -5.24
N ASP A 5 20.24 2.31 -6.14
CA ASP A 5 20.49 1.45 -7.30
C ASP A 5 21.39 0.23 -6.99
N GLU A 6 22.16 0.24 -5.88
CA GLU A 6 23.07 -0.87 -5.55
C GLU A 6 22.36 -2.15 -5.08
N PRO A 7 21.24 -2.10 -4.31
CA PRO A 7 20.50 -3.32 -3.98
C PRO A 7 19.87 -3.99 -5.20
N GLN A 8 19.54 -3.23 -6.24
CA GLN A 8 18.94 -3.75 -7.48
C GLN A 8 19.84 -4.79 -8.16
N ALA A 9 21.16 -4.62 -8.11
CA ALA A 9 22.13 -5.55 -8.69
C ALA A 9 22.19 -6.90 -7.94
N VAL A 10 21.95 -6.90 -6.62
CA VAL A 10 21.88 -8.12 -5.82
C VAL A 10 20.57 -8.89 -6.12
N ILE A 11 19.48 -8.16 -6.37
CA ILE A 11 18.14 -8.70 -6.63
C ILE A 11 18.05 -9.38 -7.98
N THR A 12 18.73 -8.86 -9.01
CA THR A 12 18.71 -9.41 -10.37
C THR A 12 19.29 -10.83 -10.44
N ASN A 13 20.04 -11.24 -9.42
CA ASN A 13 20.67 -12.57 -9.31
C ASN A 13 20.06 -13.47 -8.25
N CYS A 14 18.98 -13.05 -7.56
CA CYS A 14 18.29 -13.88 -6.58
C CYS A 14 17.18 -14.69 -7.23
N GLU A 15 17.01 -15.93 -6.76
CA GLU A 15 15.88 -16.77 -7.16
C GLU A 15 14.54 -16.09 -6.81
N PRO A 16 13.46 -16.32 -7.59
CA PRO A 16 12.15 -15.67 -7.40
C PRO A 16 11.53 -15.91 -6.00
N ALA A 17 12.04 -16.86 -5.24
CA ALA A 17 11.56 -17.21 -3.91
C ALA A 17 12.19 -16.40 -2.77
N VAL A 18 13.16 -15.51 -3.05
CA VAL A 18 13.85 -14.72 -2.02
C VAL A 18 13.23 -13.36 -1.87
N SER A 19 12.79 -13.03 -0.65
CA SER A 19 12.32 -11.69 -0.27
C SER A 19 13.39 -10.98 0.55
N ILE A 20 13.67 -9.74 0.20
CA ILE A 20 14.69 -8.91 0.84
C ILE A 20 14.01 -7.71 1.53
N ALA A 21 14.29 -7.53 2.81
CA ALA A 21 13.86 -6.35 3.56
C ALA A 21 15.06 -5.47 3.92
N LEU A 22 14.96 -4.17 3.67
CA LEU A 22 16.06 -3.23 3.82
C LEU A 22 15.68 -2.08 4.76
N GLY A 23 16.54 -1.83 5.76
CA GLY A 23 16.52 -0.60 6.56
C GLY A 23 17.37 0.50 5.89
N GLU A 24 17.24 1.72 6.40
CA GLU A 24 18.03 2.85 5.93
C GLU A 24 19.48 2.76 6.46
N PRO A 25 20.50 2.97 5.61
CA PRO A 25 21.88 2.88 6.03
C PRO A 25 22.22 3.95 7.07
N ALA A 26 22.92 3.55 8.12
CA ALA A 26 23.40 4.46 9.16
C ALA A 26 24.78 4.00 9.68
N SER A 27 25.58 4.96 10.15
CA SER A 27 26.96 4.71 10.56
C SER A 27 27.07 4.31 12.03
N GLY A 28 28.11 3.51 12.35
CA GLY A 28 28.44 3.09 13.71
C GLY A 28 27.54 1.98 14.26
N VAL A 29 27.82 1.56 15.49
CA VAL A 29 27.11 0.42 16.13
C VAL A 29 25.63 0.71 16.33
N ASP A 30 25.28 1.92 16.76
CA ASP A 30 23.87 2.28 16.94
C ASP A 30 23.15 2.48 15.60
N GLY A 31 23.87 2.94 14.57
CA GLY A 31 23.39 2.99 13.21
C GLY A 31 23.06 1.59 12.69
N PHE A 32 23.95 0.62 12.87
CA PHE A 32 23.69 -0.76 12.50
C PHE A 32 22.47 -1.36 13.21
N ARG A 33 22.37 -1.16 14.54
CA ARG A 33 21.20 -1.62 15.31
C ARG A 33 19.89 -1.04 14.76
N ARG A 34 19.89 0.27 14.47
CA ARG A 34 18.72 0.96 13.89
C ARG A 34 18.36 0.39 12.52
N THR A 35 19.32 0.28 11.60
CA THR A 35 19.12 -0.29 10.26
C THR A 35 18.56 -1.71 10.33
N HIS A 36 19.11 -2.54 11.23
CA HIS A 36 18.62 -3.91 11.42
C HIS A 36 17.17 -3.95 11.93
N GLN A 37 16.83 -3.13 12.94
CA GLN A 37 15.46 -3.04 13.44
C GLN A 37 14.49 -2.56 12.36
N GLN A 38 14.89 -1.61 11.52
CA GLN A 38 14.09 -1.17 10.38
C GLN A 38 13.87 -2.29 9.36
N ALA A 39 14.91 -3.05 9.05
CA ALA A 39 14.79 -4.21 8.15
C ALA A 39 13.83 -5.27 8.70
N LEU A 40 13.88 -5.58 10.01
CA LEU A 40 12.95 -6.51 10.65
C LEU A 40 11.48 -6.01 10.58
N ARG A 41 11.25 -4.70 10.73
CA ARG A 41 9.91 -4.11 10.59
C ARG A 41 9.43 -4.16 9.14
N ALA A 42 10.29 -3.88 8.16
CA ALA A 42 9.95 -4.05 6.75
C ALA A 42 9.65 -5.51 6.41
N GLN A 43 10.41 -6.46 6.98
CA GLN A 43 10.15 -7.89 6.86
C GLN A 43 8.78 -8.29 7.41
N SER A 44 8.36 -7.72 8.55
CA SER A 44 7.03 -8.02 9.12
C SER A 44 5.89 -7.63 8.18
N VAL A 45 6.02 -6.50 7.47
CA VAL A 45 5.06 -6.10 6.44
C VAL A 45 5.05 -7.09 5.27
N ALA A 46 6.23 -7.46 4.78
CA ALA A 46 6.36 -8.41 3.69
C ALA A 46 5.76 -9.78 4.03
N LEU A 47 5.96 -10.28 5.24
CA LEU A 47 5.38 -11.54 5.72
C LEU A 47 3.86 -11.45 5.90
N ALA A 48 3.34 -10.33 6.41
CA ALA A 48 1.90 -10.11 6.56
C ALA A 48 1.19 -10.05 5.21
N ALA A 49 1.81 -9.46 4.20
CA ALA A 49 1.28 -9.38 2.83
C ALA A 49 1.14 -10.73 2.12
N GLY A 50 1.84 -11.76 2.59
CA GLY A 50 1.83 -13.10 1.98
C GLY A 50 2.58 -13.19 0.65
N PRO A 51 2.31 -14.22 -0.18
CA PRO A 51 3.13 -14.55 -1.36
C PRO A 51 3.05 -13.56 -2.53
N HIS A 52 2.20 -12.58 -2.48
CA HIS A 52 1.98 -11.61 -3.57
C HIS A 52 2.76 -10.30 -3.41
N HIS A 53 3.68 -10.23 -2.45
CA HIS A 53 4.44 -8.99 -2.23
C HIS A 53 5.70 -8.90 -3.11
N VAL A 54 6.22 -7.68 -3.23
CA VAL A 54 7.45 -7.37 -3.98
C VAL A 54 8.68 -8.07 -3.39
N SER A 55 9.59 -8.46 -4.26
CA SER A 55 10.85 -9.15 -3.86
C SER A 55 11.73 -8.31 -2.93
N VAL A 56 11.57 -6.97 -2.93
CA VAL A 56 12.35 -6.05 -2.09
C VAL A 56 11.43 -5.06 -1.40
N THR A 57 11.55 -4.98 -0.09
CA THR A 57 10.78 -4.05 0.75
C THR A 57 11.74 -3.11 1.47
N TYR A 58 11.66 -1.82 1.16
CA TYR A 58 12.42 -0.78 1.87
C TYR A 58 11.60 -0.25 3.05
N PHE A 59 12.24 -0.12 4.21
CA PHE A 59 11.57 0.41 5.41
C PHE A 59 10.95 1.78 5.19
N VAL A 60 11.62 2.66 4.46
CA VAL A 60 11.12 4.03 4.17
C VAL A 60 9.77 4.02 3.46
N ASP A 61 9.50 3.01 2.63
CA ASP A 61 8.26 2.92 1.86
C ASP A 61 7.11 2.32 2.69
N VAL A 62 7.44 1.57 3.75
CA VAL A 62 6.45 0.82 4.56
C VAL A 62 6.40 1.24 6.03
N ALA A 63 7.17 2.23 6.44
CA ALA A 63 7.29 2.61 7.86
C ALA A 63 5.93 2.82 8.57
N PRO A 64 4.94 3.55 8.00
CA PRO A 64 3.63 3.68 8.61
C PRO A 64 2.88 2.34 8.69
N VAL A 65 2.97 1.52 7.64
CA VAL A 65 2.31 0.20 7.58
C VAL A 65 2.92 -0.78 8.58
N ALA A 66 4.25 -0.70 8.79
CA ALA A 66 4.94 -1.51 9.80
C ALA A 66 4.45 -1.23 11.24
N MET A 67 4.04 0.00 11.52
CA MET A 67 3.41 0.34 12.80
C MET A 67 1.99 -0.24 12.91
N MET A 68 1.24 -0.29 11.81
CA MET A 68 -0.09 -0.90 11.77
C MET A 68 -0.06 -2.43 11.94
N CYS A 69 1.04 -3.08 11.55
CA CYS A 69 1.22 -4.53 11.74
C CYS A 69 1.28 -4.95 13.22
N ALA A 70 1.48 -4.02 14.15
CA ALA A 70 1.47 -4.32 15.59
C ALA A 70 0.06 -4.69 16.10
N ASP A 71 -0.99 -4.16 15.45
CA ASP A 71 -2.39 -4.47 15.73
C ASP A 71 -3.19 -4.44 14.43
N ILE A 72 -3.23 -5.58 13.77
CA ILE A 72 -3.89 -5.76 12.47
C ILE A 72 -5.41 -5.59 12.56
N GLU A 73 -6.04 -5.99 13.66
CA GLU A 73 -7.48 -5.87 13.80
C GLU A 73 -7.90 -4.39 13.90
N SER A 74 -7.21 -3.61 14.73
CA SER A 74 -7.43 -2.16 14.79
C SER A 74 -7.12 -1.48 13.46
N ALA A 75 -6.08 -1.91 12.75
CA ALA A 75 -5.75 -1.38 11.43
C ALA A 75 -6.86 -1.69 10.40
N ARG A 76 -7.41 -2.90 10.40
CA ARG A 76 -8.52 -3.31 9.52
C ARG A 76 -9.77 -2.47 9.78
N GLU A 77 -10.14 -2.29 11.04
CA GLU A 77 -11.29 -1.48 11.43
C GLU A 77 -11.12 -0.04 10.98
N TRP A 78 -9.96 0.56 11.26
CA TRP A 78 -9.65 1.92 10.84
C TRP A 78 -9.65 2.10 9.31
N VAL A 79 -9.11 1.14 8.55
CA VAL A 79 -9.16 1.14 7.07
C VAL A 79 -10.61 1.11 6.59
N ARG A 80 -11.46 0.27 7.21
CA ARG A 80 -12.89 0.18 6.91
C ARG A 80 -13.61 1.51 7.14
N GLU A 81 -13.36 2.16 8.28
CA GLU A 81 -13.97 3.45 8.63
C GLU A 81 -13.49 4.58 7.70
N THR A 82 -12.23 4.54 7.32
CA THR A 82 -11.60 5.57 6.47
C THR A 82 -12.07 5.46 5.02
N LEU A 83 -12.15 4.25 4.47
CA LEU A 83 -12.42 4.01 3.05
C LEU A 83 -13.86 3.60 2.74
N GLY A 84 -14.68 3.24 3.74
CA GLY A 84 -16.06 2.80 3.54
C GLY A 84 -16.15 1.58 2.62
N ALA A 85 -17.09 1.57 1.68
CA ALA A 85 -17.25 0.48 0.72
C ALA A 85 -16.06 0.29 -0.23
N LEU A 86 -15.16 1.27 -0.34
CA LEU A 86 -13.91 1.14 -1.09
C LEU A 86 -12.94 0.12 -0.45
N ALA A 87 -13.09 -0.19 0.87
CA ALA A 87 -12.32 -1.19 1.58
C ALA A 87 -12.73 -2.63 1.27
N ILE A 88 -13.83 -2.87 0.56
CA ILE A 88 -14.26 -4.22 0.17
C ILE A 88 -13.23 -4.81 -0.81
N ASP A 89 -12.81 -6.06 -0.53
CA ASP A 89 -11.87 -6.79 -1.39
C ASP A 89 -12.58 -7.26 -2.66
N SER A 90 -12.30 -6.58 -3.75
CA SER A 90 -12.75 -6.92 -5.10
C SER A 90 -11.79 -6.35 -6.13
N GLU A 91 -11.70 -7.00 -7.29
CA GLU A 91 -10.84 -6.54 -8.40
C GLU A 91 -11.18 -5.11 -8.83
N ARG A 92 -12.49 -4.79 -8.87
CA ARG A 92 -12.97 -3.44 -9.17
C ARG A 92 -12.42 -2.42 -8.17
N ASN A 93 -12.58 -2.67 -6.88
CA ASN A 93 -12.13 -1.74 -5.83
C ASN A 93 -10.61 -1.66 -5.78
N THR A 94 -9.89 -2.73 -6.06
CA THR A 94 -8.43 -2.72 -6.19
C THR A 94 -7.98 -1.73 -7.26
N ARG A 95 -8.61 -1.73 -8.45
CA ARG A 95 -8.32 -0.76 -9.51
C ARG A 95 -8.67 0.67 -9.10
N LEU A 96 -9.73 0.87 -8.33
CA LEU A 96 -10.11 2.19 -7.83
C LEU A 96 -9.11 2.69 -6.78
N ARG A 97 -8.77 1.86 -5.79
CA ARG A 97 -7.78 2.19 -4.75
C ARG A 97 -6.43 2.56 -5.36
N GLU A 98 -5.96 1.78 -6.34
CA GLU A 98 -4.70 2.08 -7.03
C GLU A 98 -4.77 3.40 -7.79
N THR A 99 -5.87 3.68 -8.48
CA THR A 99 -6.05 4.96 -9.19
C THR A 99 -6.05 6.14 -8.22
N VAL A 100 -6.73 6.02 -7.08
CA VAL A 100 -6.75 7.08 -6.06
C VAL A 100 -5.38 7.27 -5.43
N ARG A 101 -4.65 6.18 -5.14
CA ARG A 101 -3.30 6.23 -4.58
C ARG A 101 -2.36 7.03 -5.49
N VAL A 102 -2.33 6.72 -6.78
CA VAL A 102 -1.52 7.45 -7.76
C VAL A 102 -2.00 8.89 -7.93
N PHE A 103 -3.33 9.13 -7.92
CA PHE A 103 -3.90 10.47 -8.00
C PHE A 103 -3.44 11.37 -6.86
N LEU A 104 -3.42 10.87 -5.63
CA LEU A 104 -2.95 11.62 -4.47
C LEU A 104 -1.43 11.85 -4.53
N GLN A 105 -0.65 10.88 -4.97
CA GLN A 105 0.80 10.98 -5.16
C GLN A 105 1.19 11.99 -6.25
N THR A 106 0.37 12.13 -7.30
CA THR A 106 0.58 13.11 -8.38
C THR A 106 0.02 14.50 -8.06
N GLY A 107 -0.31 14.77 -6.79
CA GLY A 107 -0.85 16.06 -6.36
C GLY A 107 -2.26 16.35 -6.84
N GLY A 108 -3.04 15.33 -7.21
CA GLY A 108 -4.42 15.47 -7.70
C GLY A 108 -4.53 15.74 -9.21
N SER A 109 -3.50 15.41 -9.97
CA SER A 109 -3.49 15.60 -11.44
C SER A 109 -4.06 14.36 -12.15
N TYR A 110 -5.22 14.48 -12.76
CA TYR A 110 -5.81 13.41 -13.58
C TYR A 110 -4.94 13.03 -14.79
N THR A 111 -4.27 13.99 -15.40
CA THR A 111 -3.38 13.74 -16.53
C THR A 111 -2.18 12.92 -16.10
N SER A 112 -1.45 13.36 -15.08
CA SER A 112 -0.29 12.63 -14.56
C SER A 112 -0.67 11.25 -14.02
N THR A 113 -1.85 11.10 -13.41
CA THR A 113 -2.39 9.80 -12.98
C THR A 113 -2.63 8.87 -14.16
N ALA A 114 -3.24 9.40 -15.22
CA ALA A 114 -3.54 8.64 -16.43
C ALA A 114 -2.25 8.17 -17.12
N ASP A 115 -1.26 9.04 -17.22
CA ASP A 115 0.05 8.72 -17.80
C ASP A 115 0.77 7.61 -17.02
N GLN A 116 0.81 7.69 -15.68
CA GLN A 116 1.44 6.67 -14.83
C GLN A 116 0.74 5.31 -14.87
N LEU A 117 -0.59 5.30 -15.03
CA LEU A 117 -1.39 4.07 -15.06
C LEU A 117 -1.70 3.58 -16.47
N PHE A 118 -1.16 4.22 -17.49
CA PHE A 118 -1.46 3.92 -18.91
C PHE A 118 -2.96 3.92 -19.20
N LEU A 119 -3.67 4.95 -18.71
CA LEU A 119 -5.11 5.12 -18.86
C LEU A 119 -5.43 6.39 -19.66
N HIS A 120 -6.66 6.47 -20.19
CA HIS A 120 -7.19 7.75 -20.65
C HIS A 120 -7.56 8.64 -19.46
N ARG A 121 -7.33 9.98 -19.58
CA ARG A 121 -7.63 10.96 -18.52
C ARG A 121 -9.06 10.84 -17.98
N ASN A 122 -10.05 10.67 -18.86
CA ASN A 122 -11.46 10.52 -18.45
C ASN A 122 -11.68 9.25 -17.62
N THR A 123 -10.94 8.16 -17.89
CA THR A 123 -10.99 6.93 -17.09
C THR A 123 -10.43 7.16 -15.69
N ALA A 124 -9.32 7.89 -15.57
CA ALA A 124 -8.75 8.25 -14.26
C ALA A 124 -9.75 9.11 -13.46
N GLN A 125 -10.34 10.12 -14.10
CA GLN A 125 -11.35 10.98 -13.47
C GLN A 125 -12.58 10.16 -13.02
N TYR A 126 -13.13 9.32 -13.87
CA TYR A 126 -14.26 8.44 -13.52
C TYR A 126 -13.95 7.55 -12.33
N ARG A 127 -12.74 6.94 -12.30
CA ARG A 127 -12.35 6.05 -11.19
C ARG A 127 -12.21 6.80 -9.87
N VAL A 128 -11.65 8.01 -9.87
CA VAL A 128 -11.55 8.85 -8.67
C VAL A 128 -12.94 9.22 -8.16
N GLN A 129 -13.85 9.69 -9.03
CA GLN A 129 -15.23 10.01 -8.64
C GLN A 129 -15.95 8.79 -8.07
N LYS A 130 -15.78 7.62 -8.71
CA LYS A 130 -16.38 6.37 -8.23
C LYS A 130 -15.84 5.92 -6.88
N ALA A 131 -14.56 6.18 -6.62
CA ALA A 131 -13.96 5.91 -5.32
C ALA A 131 -14.53 6.84 -4.23
N GLU A 132 -14.74 8.12 -4.52
CA GLU A 132 -15.39 9.06 -3.59
C GLU A 132 -16.83 8.64 -3.26
N GLU A 133 -17.61 8.20 -4.26
CA GLU A 133 -18.95 7.65 -4.05
C GLU A 133 -18.94 6.44 -3.11
N LEU A 134 -18.03 5.48 -3.31
CA LEU A 134 -17.92 4.28 -2.47
C LEU A 134 -17.43 4.62 -1.06
N ARG A 135 -16.58 5.62 -0.92
CA ARG A 135 -16.13 6.13 0.37
C ARG A 135 -17.25 6.91 1.11
N GLY A 136 -18.19 7.49 0.37
CA GLY A 136 -19.27 8.33 0.90
C GLY A 136 -18.88 9.77 1.24
N ARG A 137 -17.64 10.18 0.94
CA ARG A 137 -17.12 11.54 1.20
C ARG A 137 -15.93 11.86 0.29
N PRO A 138 -15.66 13.16 0.00
CA PRO A 138 -14.56 13.60 -0.87
C PRO A 138 -13.19 13.18 -0.33
N LEU A 139 -12.22 12.88 -1.22
CA LEU A 139 -10.86 12.49 -0.84
C LEU A 139 -10.10 13.57 -0.05
N ARG A 140 -10.45 14.85 -0.23
CA ARG A 140 -9.85 15.97 0.51
C ARG A 140 -10.16 15.93 2.01
N GLU A 141 -11.27 15.33 2.40
CA GLU A 141 -11.65 15.17 3.79
C GLU A 141 -10.88 14.02 4.43
N GLY A 142 -10.04 14.32 5.41
CA GLY A 142 -9.15 13.34 6.02
C GLY A 142 -8.12 12.79 5.03
N ARG A 143 -7.55 13.65 4.17
CA ARG A 143 -6.64 13.26 3.09
C ARG A 143 -5.49 12.38 3.59
N LEU A 144 -4.86 12.73 4.71
CA LEU A 144 -3.77 11.95 5.27
C LEU A 144 -4.22 10.54 5.64
N ASP A 145 -5.40 10.41 6.27
CA ASP A 145 -5.96 9.10 6.63
C ASP A 145 -6.23 8.25 5.39
N VAL A 146 -6.75 8.88 4.33
CA VAL A 146 -6.97 8.20 3.04
C VAL A 146 -5.67 7.72 2.43
N GLU A 147 -4.64 8.55 2.40
CA GLU A 147 -3.31 8.19 1.88
C GLU A 147 -2.72 7.01 2.65
N LEU A 148 -2.78 7.04 3.99
CA LEU A 148 -2.29 5.96 4.84
C LEU A 148 -3.12 4.67 4.71
N ALA A 149 -4.44 4.77 4.65
CA ALA A 149 -5.31 3.62 4.47
C ALA A 149 -5.10 2.94 3.10
N LEU A 150 -4.91 3.74 2.04
CA LEU A 150 -4.58 3.22 0.71
C LEU A 150 -3.18 2.59 0.68
N LEU A 151 -2.22 3.15 1.41
CA LEU A 151 -0.89 2.56 1.57
C LEU A 151 -0.97 1.21 2.28
N ALA A 152 -1.76 1.10 3.36
CA ALA A 152 -2.01 -0.16 4.05
C ALA A 152 -2.67 -1.20 3.12
N CYS A 153 -3.69 -0.80 2.34
CA CYS A 153 -4.32 -1.69 1.35
C CYS A 153 -3.33 -2.15 0.26
N HIS A 154 -2.43 -1.27 -0.18
CA HIS A 154 -1.42 -1.59 -1.19
C HIS A 154 -0.43 -2.65 -0.70
N TRP A 155 0.05 -2.52 0.54
CA TRP A 155 1.07 -3.40 1.10
C TRP A 155 0.50 -4.66 1.76
N LEU A 156 -0.64 -4.58 2.44
CA LEU A 156 -1.20 -5.69 3.22
C LEU A 156 -2.36 -6.42 2.50
N GLY A 157 -2.91 -5.82 1.45
CA GLY A 157 -3.95 -6.45 0.64
C GLY A 157 -5.13 -6.97 1.47
N GLY A 158 -5.50 -8.22 1.22
CA GLY A 158 -6.64 -8.90 1.88
C GLY A 158 -6.56 -8.96 3.41
N VAL A 159 -5.36 -8.74 4.00
CA VAL A 159 -5.18 -8.74 5.46
C VAL A 159 -5.95 -7.60 6.14
N VAL A 160 -6.03 -6.43 5.48
CA VAL A 160 -6.73 -5.24 6.00
C VAL A 160 -8.02 -4.94 5.24
N LEU A 161 -8.34 -5.69 4.19
CA LEU A 161 -9.55 -5.50 3.40
C LEU A 161 -10.70 -6.34 3.95
N GLN A 162 -11.93 -5.89 3.68
CA GLN A 162 -13.15 -6.65 3.99
C GLN A 162 -13.42 -7.67 2.89
N HIS A 163 -13.62 -8.90 3.28
CA HIS A 163 -14.18 -9.89 2.37
C HIS A 163 -15.60 -9.45 2.00
N GLY A 164 -15.89 -9.31 0.71
CA GLY A 164 -17.23 -9.05 0.24
C GLY A 164 -18.13 -10.18 0.76
N SER A 165 -19.09 -9.85 1.62
CA SER A 165 -20.13 -10.82 1.99
C SER A 165 -20.81 -11.26 0.71
N THR A 166 -20.51 -12.46 0.24
CA THR A 166 -21.36 -13.13 -0.73
C THR A 166 -22.68 -13.35 -0.02
N ASN A 167 -23.62 -12.44 -0.26
CA ASN A 167 -25.00 -12.61 0.21
C ASN A 167 -25.56 -13.82 -0.55
N ILE A 168 -25.33 -15.03 -0.02
CA ILE A 168 -26.10 -16.20 -0.40
C ILE A 168 -27.45 -16.00 0.29
N ALA A 169 -28.29 -15.17 -0.34
CA ALA A 169 -29.72 -15.24 -0.09
C ALA A 169 -30.15 -16.61 -0.64
N GLY A 170 -30.19 -17.59 0.21
CA GLY A 170 -30.89 -18.84 -0.04
C GLY A 170 -32.39 -18.61 0.02
N PRO A 171 -33.17 -19.54 -0.57
CA PRO A 171 -34.54 -19.38 -0.98
C PRO A 171 -35.53 -19.19 0.18
#